data_ff49e34ebd4379dcff414a82dbb2c7a3
#
_entry.id   ff49e34ebd4379dcff414a82dbb2c7a3
#
_cell.length_a   1.000
_cell.length_b   1.000
_cell.length_c   1.000
_cell.angle_alpha   90.00
_cell.angle_beta   90.00
_cell.angle_gamma   90.00
#
_symmetry.space_group_name_H-M   'P 1'
#
loop_
_entity.id
_entity.type
_entity.pdbx_description
1 polymer ?
#
loop_
_entity_poly.entity_id
_entity_poly.type
_entity_poly.pdbx_seq_one_letter_code
_entity_poly.pdbx_strand_id
1 'polypeptide(L)'
;MSNSKGGYRGFYCGTSRGLWLKEPDVDMLDIIPNIPNVLREYRYSLYFVSQLKYWRQVALYPVDEWSAYICGAECAVDDYNQNILSKSKSDSVSGALEFSIYCTALAKAIKEKDKEYWDDYPHFKNTIKFFLVRSEKVFFEGRFIFPSDRQESLLEKLQNHNEAKPIRDFLIKEFDGVFIK
;
A
#
# COMPACT_ATOMS: atom_id res chain seq x y z
N MET A 1 -22.66 -3.14 6.94
CA MET A 1 -22.83 -2.80 5.53
C MET A 1 -22.70 -4.08 4.72
N SER A 2 -23.68 -4.43 3.89
CA SER A 2 -23.68 -5.64 3.07
C SER A 2 -22.71 -5.43 1.90
N ASN A 3 -21.51 -6.05 1.98
CA ASN A 3 -20.60 -6.09 0.84
C ASN A 3 -21.10 -7.19 -0.11
N SER A 4 -21.89 -6.82 -1.10
CA SER A 4 -22.18 -7.69 -2.23
C SER A 4 -20.88 -7.88 -3.02
N LYS A 5 -20.47 -9.13 -3.29
CA LYS A 5 -19.40 -9.44 -4.25
C LYS A 5 -19.66 -8.64 -5.54
N GLY A 6 -18.68 -7.90 -6.02
CA GLY A 6 -18.78 -7.07 -7.21
C GLY A 6 -19.27 -5.63 -7.00
N GLY A 7 -19.36 -5.15 -5.74
CA GLY A 7 -19.60 -3.74 -5.45
C GLY A 7 -18.45 -2.82 -5.82
N TYR A 8 -18.71 -1.51 -5.91
CA TYR A 8 -17.68 -0.48 -6.06
C TYR A 8 -17.30 0.09 -4.70
N ARG A 9 -16.02 0.38 -4.53
CA ARG A 9 -15.47 1.05 -3.35
C ARG A 9 -14.85 2.38 -3.75
N GLY A 10 -15.19 3.43 -3.01
CA GLY A 10 -14.62 4.76 -3.19
C GLY A 10 -13.43 5.01 -2.28
N PHE A 11 -12.41 5.65 -2.82
CA PHE A 11 -11.20 6.05 -2.10
C PHE A 11 -11.01 7.55 -2.22
N TYR A 12 -10.62 8.19 -1.13
CA TYR A 12 -10.21 9.58 -1.14
C TYR A 12 -8.73 9.68 -1.50
N CYS A 13 -8.41 10.52 -2.48
CA CYS A 13 -7.04 10.65 -2.99
C CYS A 13 -6.37 11.98 -2.64
N GLY A 14 -6.94 12.74 -1.71
CA GLY A 14 -6.54 14.13 -1.46
C GLY A 14 -6.97 15.08 -2.59
N THR A 15 -6.80 16.40 -2.39
CA THR A 15 -7.05 17.42 -3.43
C THR A 15 -8.41 17.33 -4.13
N SER A 16 -9.49 17.04 -3.37
CA SER A 16 -10.89 16.96 -3.86
C SER A 16 -11.14 15.89 -4.93
N ARG A 17 -10.29 14.86 -5.02
CA ARG A 17 -10.47 13.73 -5.94
C ARG A 17 -10.82 12.46 -5.21
N GLY A 18 -11.81 11.75 -5.74
CA GLY A 18 -12.15 10.37 -5.37
C GLY A 18 -11.88 9.42 -6.51
N LEU A 19 -11.51 8.19 -6.18
CA LEU A 19 -11.40 7.06 -7.11
C LEU A 19 -12.42 6.00 -6.72
N TRP A 20 -12.93 5.28 -7.71
CA TRP A 20 -13.85 4.17 -7.51
C TRP A 20 -13.25 2.93 -8.15
N LEU A 21 -13.11 1.87 -7.35
CA LEU A 21 -12.66 0.57 -7.84
C LEU A 21 -13.77 -0.47 -7.61
N LYS A 22 -13.95 -1.35 -8.60
CA LYS A 22 -14.75 -2.55 -8.43
C LYS A 22 -14.00 -3.53 -7.52
N GLU A 23 -14.69 -4.21 -6.60
CA GLU A 23 -14.08 -5.27 -5.80
C GLU A 23 -13.69 -6.45 -6.69
N PRO A 24 -12.43 -6.94 -6.63
CA PRO A 24 -12.01 -8.15 -7.33
C PRO A 24 -12.55 -9.41 -6.66
N ASP A 25 -12.54 -10.55 -7.37
CA ASP A 25 -12.93 -11.86 -6.80
C ASP A 25 -11.76 -12.56 -6.10
N VAL A 26 -11.16 -11.85 -5.15
CA VAL A 26 -10.15 -12.37 -4.21
C VAL A 26 -10.55 -12.00 -2.79
N ASP A 27 -10.02 -12.72 -1.79
CA ASP A 27 -10.17 -12.33 -0.38
C ASP A 27 -8.82 -11.99 0.27
N MET A 28 -8.84 -11.53 1.51
CA MET A 28 -7.61 -11.19 2.24
C MET A 28 -6.68 -12.39 2.45
N LEU A 29 -7.20 -13.63 2.48
CA LEU A 29 -6.37 -14.83 2.59
C LEU A 29 -5.59 -15.14 1.32
N ASP A 30 -6.03 -14.62 0.17
CA ASP A 30 -5.30 -14.73 -1.09
C ASP A 30 -4.11 -13.77 -1.15
N ILE A 31 -4.19 -12.66 -0.43
CA ILE A 31 -3.14 -11.64 -0.36
C ILE A 31 -1.98 -12.10 0.54
N ILE A 32 -2.30 -12.68 1.70
CA ILE A 32 -1.34 -13.06 2.75
C ILE A 32 -0.15 -13.88 2.24
N PRO A 33 -0.32 -14.93 1.41
CA PRO A 33 0.80 -15.73 0.89
C PRO A 33 1.75 -14.91 0.00
N ASN A 34 1.28 -13.80 -0.56
CA ASN A 34 2.06 -12.93 -1.41
C ASN A 34 2.88 -11.87 -0.63
N ILE A 35 2.69 -11.77 0.69
CA ILE A 35 3.48 -10.90 1.55
C ILE A 35 4.63 -11.71 2.16
N PRO A 36 5.89 -11.53 1.70
CA PRO A 36 7.05 -12.24 2.27
C PRO A 36 7.19 -11.99 3.77
N ASN A 37 7.62 -13.01 4.52
CA ASN A 37 7.73 -12.91 5.98
C ASN A 37 8.64 -11.74 6.42
N VAL A 38 9.75 -11.52 5.71
CA VAL A 38 10.71 -10.44 6.00
C VAL A 38 10.15 -9.03 5.83
N LEU A 39 9.02 -8.89 5.11
CA LEU A 39 8.33 -7.62 4.86
C LEU A 39 7.07 -7.43 5.74
N ARG A 40 6.83 -8.34 6.70
CA ARG A 40 5.71 -8.27 7.64
C ARG A 40 6.11 -7.46 8.86
N GLU A 41 5.73 -6.19 8.87
CA GLU A 41 5.99 -5.27 9.97
C GLU A 41 4.74 -5.13 10.89
N TYR A 42 4.71 -4.09 11.73
CA TYR A 42 3.65 -3.92 12.73
C TYR A 42 2.23 -3.92 12.15
N ARG A 43 2.04 -3.24 11.02
CA ARG A 43 0.71 -3.13 10.37
C ARG A 43 0.24 -4.44 9.77
N TYR A 44 1.15 -5.35 9.42
CA TYR A 44 0.76 -6.71 9.04
C TYR A 44 0.01 -7.41 10.19
N SER A 45 0.56 -7.38 11.40
CA SER A 45 -0.07 -8.01 12.58
C SER A 45 -1.43 -7.37 12.89
N LEU A 46 -1.57 -6.05 12.70
CA LEU A 46 -2.81 -5.34 12.93
C LEU A 46 -3.87 -5.71 11.86
N TYR A 47 -3.56 -5.53 10.59
CA TYR A 47 -4.55 -5.59 9.50
C TYR A 47 -4.77 -6.99 8.95
N PHE A 48 -3.72 -7.81 8.83
CA PHE A 48 -3.78 -9.14 8.23
C PHE A 48 -3.88 -10.29 9.24
N VAL A 49 -3.77 -10.00 10.54
CA VAL A 49 -3.96 -11.00 11.61
C VAL A 49 -5.13 -10.59 12.50
N SER A 50 -4.99 -9.50 13.26
CA SER A 50 -5.96 -9.14 14.32
C SER A 50 -7.32 -8.70 13.74
N GLN A 51 -7.32 -7.93 12.67
CA GLN A 51 -8.52 -7.39 12.03
C GLN A 51 -9.06 -8.24 10.87
N LEU A 52 -8.36 -9.30 10.46
CA LEU A 52 -8.71 -10.15 9.33
C LEU A 52 -10.18 -10.60 9.33
N LYS A 53 -10.71 -10.95 10.49
CA LYS A 53 -12.11 -11.42 10.66
C LYS A 53 -13.16 -10.39 10.22
N TYR A 54 -12.83 -9.09 10.27
CA TYR A 54 -13.75 -8.00 9.89
C TYR A 54 -13.68 -7.67 8.39
N TRP A 55 -12.53 -7.88 7.76
CA TRP A 55 -12.22 -7.40 6.41
C TRP A 55 -11.93 -8.52 5.42
N ARG A 56 -12.06 -9.78 5.85
CA ARG A 56 -11.66 -10.95 5.05
C ARG A 56 -12.17 -10.91 3.61
N GLN A 57 -13.45 -10.54 3.42
CA GLN A 57 -14.11 -10.52 2.11
C GLN A 57 -13.99 -9.15 1.38
N VAL A 58 -13.14 -8.27 1.87
CA VAL A 58 -12.94 -6.91 1.36
C VAL A 58 -11.51 -6.78 0.90
N ALA A 59 -11.23 -7.26 -0.30
CA ALA A 59 -9.88 -7.29 -0.85
C ALA A 59 -9.25 -5.90 -0.98
N LEU A 60 -10.06 -4.88 -1.25
CA LEU A 60 -9.59 -3.49 -1.41
C LEU A 60 -9.44 -2.73 -0.10
N TYR A 61 -9.70 -3.35 1.07
CA TYR A 61 -9.50 -2.69 2.36
C TYR A 61 -8.07 -2.15 2.57
N PRO A 62 -6.99 -2.88 2.22
CA PRO A 62 -5.63 -2.33 2.32
C PRO A 62 -5.41 -1.07 1.48
N VAL A 63 -6.14 -0.89 0.38
CA VAL A 63 -6.04 0.31 -0.47
C VAL A 63 -6.66 1.52 0.24
N ASP A 64 -7.74 1.31 1.00
CA ASP A 64 -8.38 2.36 1.81
C ASP A 64 -7.43 2.87 2.90
N GLU A 65 -6.85 1.96 3.67
CA GLU A 65 -5.85 2.28 4.68
C GLU A 65 -4.62 2.97 4.04
N TRP A 66 -4.16 2.45 2.91
CA TRP A 66 -3.04 3.06 2.19
C TRP A 66 -3.30 4.51 1.80
N SER A 67 -4.49 4.80 1.27
CA SER A 67 -4.86 6.17 0.90
C SER A 67 -4.82 7.12 2.10
N ALA A 68 -5.26 6.64 3.28
CA ALA A 68 -5.21 7.41 4.52
C ALA A 68 -3.77 7.67 4.99
N TYR A 69 -2.88 6.64 4.91
CA TYR A 69 -1.47 6.81 5.27
C TYR A 69 -0.73 7.75 4.33
N ILE A 70 -0.98 7.69 3.02
CA ILE A 70 -0.41 8.64 2.05
C ILE A 70 -0.82 10.07 2.40
N CYS A 71 -2.13 10.31 2.55
CA CYS A 71 -2.64 11.65 2.88
C CYS A 71 -2.10 12.15 4.22
N GLY A 72 -2.04 11.30 5.24
CA GLY A 72 -1.47 11.64 6.54
C GLY A 72 0.03 11.96 6.47
N ALA A 73 0.79 11.24 5.65
CA ALA A 73 2.21 11.50 5.43
C ALA A 73 2.44 12.82 4.67
N GLU A 74 1.67 13.07 3.61
CA GLU A 74 1.73 14.33 2.85
C GLU A 74 1.40 15.54 3.74
N CYS A 75 0.34 15.47 4.56
CA CYS A 75 0.02 16.52 5.53
C CYS A 75 1.15 16.73 6.52
N ALA A 76 1.71 15.65 7.11
CA ALA A 76 2.77 15.77 8.10
C ALA A 76 4.04 16.41 7.52
N VAL A 77 4.42 16.06 6.28
CA VAL A 77 5.57 16.64 5.58
C VAL A 77 5.31 18.11 5.26
N ASP A 78 4.11 18.45 4.80
CA ASP A 78 3.73 19.84 4.48
C ASP A 78 3.71 20.72 5.73
N ASP A 79 3.10 20.26 6.82
CA ASP A 79 3.06 20.95 8.12
C ASP A 79 4.46 21.20 8.69
N TYR A 80 5.37 20.22 8.54
CA TYR A 80 6.76 20.39 8.93
C TYR A 80 7.47 21.46 8.09
N ASN A 81 7.29 21.43 6.76
CA ASN A 81 7.89 22.39 5.85
C ASN A 81 7.37 23.83 6.06
N GLN A 82 6.13 23.96 6.53
CA GLN A 82 5.52 25.24 6.90
C GLN A 82 5.84 25.70 8.34
N ASN A 83 6.67 24.94 9.08
CA ASN A 83 7.00 25.18 10.49
C ASN A 83 5.78 25.16 11.44
N ILE A 84 4.71 24.45 11.07
CA ILE A 84 3.53 24.26 11.89
C ILE A 84 3.75 23.13 12.90
N LEU A 85 4.39 22.02 12.44
CA LEU A 85 4.80 20.91 13.30
C LEU A 85 6.30 20.97 13.60
N SER A 86 6.64 20.86 14.86
CA SER A 86 7.98 20.43 15.26
C SER A 86 8.17 18.96 14.87
N LYS A 87 9.41 18.45 14.81
CA LYS A 87 9.71 17.01 14.57
C LYS A 87 8.87 16.12 15.49
N SER A 88 7.62 15.89 15.10
CA SER A 88 6.69 15.03 15.83
C SER A 88 6.83 13.58 15.34
N LYS A 89 6.44 12.65 16.20
CA LYS A 89 6.42 11.24 15.81
C LYS A 89 5.20 10.99 14.91
N SER A 90 5.39 11.08 13.59
CA SER A 90 4.39 10.58 12.64
C SER A 90 4.80 9.20 12.15
N ASP A 91 3.89 8.24 12.21
CA ASP A 91 4.09 6.90 11.66
C ASP A 91 3.52 6.75 10.23
N SER A 92 2.93 7.82 9.69
CA SER A 92 2.29 7.81 8.37
C SER A 92 3.28 7.59 7.24
N VAL A 93 4.50 8.13 7.36
CA VAL A 93 5.57 7.95 6.36
C VAL A 93 5.97 6.48 6.25
N SER A 94 6.19 5.81 7.39
CA SER A 94 6.47 4.36 7.39
C SER A 94 5.27 3.54 6.92
N GLY A 95 4.04 3.99 7.25
CA GLY A 95 2.80 3.38 6.78
C GLY A 95 2.65 3.43 5.27
N ALA A 96 3.01 4.53 4.63
CA ALA A 96 2.98 4.65 3.17
C ALA A 96 3.87 3.58 2.49
N LEU A 97 5.07 3.30 3.04
CA LEU A 97 5.95 2.23 2.55
C LEU A 97 5.36 0.83 2.82
N GLU A 98 4.90 0.55 4.06
CA GLU A 98 4.34 -0.76 4.40
C GLU A 98 3.14 -1.11 3.50
N PHE A 99 2.19 -0.17 3.33
CA PHE A 99 1.01 -0.41 2.50
C PHE A 99 1.34 -0.48 1.00
N SER A 100 2.41 0.17 0.54
CA SER A 100 2.92 -0.03 -0.83
C SER A 100 3.27 -1.49 -1.09
N ILE A 101 3.90 -2.16 -0.12
CA ILE A 101 4.24 -3.59 -0.19
C ILE A 101 2.97 -4.44 -0.16
N TYR A 102 2.03 -4.16 0.76
CA TYR A 102 0.81 -4.96 0.92
C TYR A 102 -0.13 -4.82 -0.27
N CYS A 103 -0.27 -3.62 -0.84
CA CYS A 103 -1.07 -3.40 -2.03
C CYS A 103 -0.38 -3.92 -3.31
N THR A 104 0.95 -4.02 -3.34
CA THR A 104 1.66 -4.77 -4.38
C THR A 104 1.37 -6.27 -4.28
N ALA A 105 1.32 -6.83 -3.07
CA ALA A 105 0.92 -8.23 -2.84
C ALA A 105 -0.54 -8.48 -3.22
N LEU A 106 -1.45 -7.53 -2.95
CA LEU A 106 -2.83 -7.55 -3.44
C LEU A 106 -2.88 -7.57 -4.97
N ALA A 107 -2.15 -6.68 -5.63
CA ALA A 107 -2.11 -6.61 -7.09
C ALA A 107 -1.60 -7.93 -7.70
N LYS A 108 -0.59 -8.55 -7.05
CA LYS A 108 -0.08 -9.86 -7.45
C LYS A 108 -1.12 -10.97 -7.26
N ALA A 109 -1.83 -11.00 -6.13
CA ALA A 109 -2.89 -11.96 -5.86
C ALA A 109 -4.03 -11.86 -6.89
N ILE A 110 -4.45 -10.63 -7.23
CA ILE A 110 -5.47 -10.40 -8.25
C ILE A 110 -4.99 -10.92 -9.61
N LYS A 111 -3.76 -10.60 -10.02
CA LYS A 111 -3.21 -11.10 -11.29
C LYS A 111 -3.18 -12.62 -11.39
N GLU A 112 -2.97 -13.31 -10.26
CA GLU A 112 -2.89 -14.78 -10.21
C GLU A 112 -4.26 -15.46 -10.15
N LYS A 113 -5.23 -14.84 -9.47
CA LYS A 113 -6.51 -15.48 -9.14
C LYS A 113 -7.73 -14.89 -9.85
N ASP A 114 -7.69 -13.62 -10.20
CA ASP A 114 -8.75 -12.91 -10.94
C ASP A 114 -8.16 -12.25 -12.18
N LYS A 115 -7.74 -13.12 -13.12
CA LYS A 115 -7.03 -12.68 -14.32
C LYS A 115 -7.91 -11.80 -15.21
N GLU A 116 -9.22 -12.05 -15.27
CA GLU A 116 -10.17 -11.23 -16.02
C GLU A 116 -10.20 -9.79 -15.47
N TYR A 117 -10.33 -9.63 -14.16
CA TYR A 117 -10.24 -8.32 -13.52
C TYR A 117 -8.90 -7.62 -13.82
N TRP A 118 -7.79 -8.36 -13.73
CA TRP A 118 -6.46 -7.81 -13.99
C TRP A 118 -6.29 -7.31 -15.42
N ASP A 119 -6.76 -8.05 -16.41
CA ASP A 119 -6.56 -7.76 -17.83
C ASP A 119 -7.59 -6.73 -18.35
N ASP A 120 -8.86 -6.84 -17.92
CA ASP A 120 -9.97 -6.06 -18.48
C ASP A 120 -10.30 -4.80 -17.66
N TYR A 121 -9.72 -4.64 -16.46
CA TYR A 121 -9.94 -3.48 -15.62
C TYR A 121 -8.65 -2.67 -15.36
N PRO A 122 -8.08 -1.99 -16.37
CA PRO A 122 -6.82 -1.25 -16.28
C PRO A 122 -6.87 -0.12 -15.24
N HIS A 123 -8.07 0.33 -14.86
CA HIS A 123 -8.28 1.35 -13.85
C HIS A 123 -7.69 0.96 -12.50
N PHE A 124 -7.76 -0.31 -12.12
CA PHE A 124 -7.11 -0.83 -10.91
C PHE A 124 -5.59 -0.66 -10.97
N LYS A 125 -4.95 -1.13 -12.04
CA LYS A 125 -3.47 -1.02 -12.19
C LYS A 125 -3.01 0.44 -12.17
N ASN A 126 -3.74 1.32 -12.85
CA ASN A 126 -3.44 2.75 -12.87
C ASN A 126 -3.57 3.36 -11.47
N THR A 127 -4.57 2.94 -10.67
CA THR A 127 -4.76 3.40 -9.30
C THR A 127 -3.62 2.93 -8.40
N ILE A 128 -3.23 1.64 -8.46
CA ILE A 128 -2.10 1.13 -7.69
C ILE A 128 -0.81 1.87 -8.05
N LYS A 129 -0.53 2.05 -9.36
CA LYS A 129 0.64 2.81 -9.81
C LYS A 129 0.64 4.25 -9.30
N PHE A 130 -0.50 4.93 -9.35
CA PHE A 130 -0.66 6.28 -8.84
C PHE A 130 -0.34 6.37 -7.33
N PHE A 131 -0.84 5.44 -6.53
CA PHE A 131 -0.54 5.41 -5.10
C PHE A 131 0.91 5.01 -4.80
N LEU A 132 1.49 4.09 -5.56
CA LEU A 132 2.92 3.74 -5.44
C LEU A 132 3.82 4.95 -5.64
N VAL A 133 3.62 5.71 -6.72
CA VAL A 133 4.42 6.90 -7.03
C VAL A 133 4.27 7.97 -5.95
N ARG A 134 3.05 8.20 -5.43
CA ARG A 134 2.81 9.14 -4.32
C ARG A 134 3.50 8.68 -3.03
N SER A 135 3.40 7.37 -2.72
CA SER A 135 4.04 6.80 -1.53
C SER A 135 5.55 6.90 -1.61
N GLU A 136 6.16 6.59 -2.76
CA GLU A 136 7.60 6.72 -2.97
C GLU A 136 8.03 8.17 -2.73
N LYS A 137 7.33 9.13 -3.34
CA LYS A 137 7.62 10.55 -3.19
C LYS A 137 7.57 10.97 -1.71
N VAL A 138 6.42 10.77 -1.05
CA VAL A 138 6.24 11.23 0.34
C VAL A 138 7.15 10.49 1.32
N PHE A 139 7.47 9.21 1.05
CA PHE A 139 8.41 8.45 1.84
C PHE A 139 9.82 9.06 1.77
N PHE A 140 10.35 9.32 0.58
CA PHE A 140 11.69 9.88 0.42
C PHE A 140 11.78 11.33 0.90
N GLU A 141 10.71 12.12 0.81
CA GLU A 141 10.64 13.46 1.40
C GLU A 141 10.56 13.41 2.94
N GLY A 142 9.78 12.48 3.49
CA GLY A 142 9.45 12.42 4.91
C GLY A 142 10.40 11.60 5.80
N ARG A 143 11.15 10.62 5.24
CA ARG A 143 11.92 9.66 6.03
C ARG A 143 12.99 10.27 6.94
N PHE A 144 13.57 11.41 6.55
CA PHE A 144 14.56 12.14 7.36
C PHE A 144 13.93 13.16 8.33
N ILE A 145 12.68 13.56 8.05
CA ILE A 145 11.87 14.41 8.93
C ILE A 145 11.31 13.57 10.09
N PHE A 146 10.83 12.36 9.76
CA PHE A 146 10.23 11.40 10.69
C PHE A 146 11.03 10.08 10.68
N PRO A 147 12.28 10.10 11.19
CA PRO A 147 13.17 8.94 11.08
C PRO A 147 12.67 7.76 11.92
N SER A 148 12.81 6.56 11.36
CA SER A 148 12.52 5.30 12.03
C SER A 148 13.45 4.20 11.49
N ASP A 149 14.15 3.51 12.39
CA ASP A 149 15.02 2.38 12.02
C ASP A 149 14.22 1.27 11.31
N ARG A 150 12.93 1.12 11.68
CA ARG A 150 12.04 0.13 11.04
C ARG A 150 11.80 0.43 9.58
N GLN A 151 11.53 1.69 9.22
CA GLN A 151 11.25 2.06 7.84
C GLN A 151 12.50 1.93 6.95
N GLU A 152 13.69 2.25 7.47
CA GLU A 152 14.95 2.08 6.74
C GLU A 152 15.26 0.59 6.54
N SER A 153 15.10 -0.22 7.59
CA SER A 153 15.26 -1.66 7.53
C SER A 153 14.24 -2.31 6.55
N LEU A 154 12.99 -1.82 6.54
CA LEU A 154 11.96 -2.34 5.64
C LEU A 154 12.29 -2.02 4.18
N LEU A 155 12.74 -0.79 3.89
CA LEU A 155 13.18 -0.41 2.55
C LEU A 155 14.37 -1.25 2.09
N GLU A 156 15.37 -1.43 2.96
CA GLU A 156 16.54 -2.25 2.66
C GLU A 156 16.14 -3.71 2.38
N LYS A 157 15.25 -4.30 3.19
CA LYS A 157 14.73 -5.66 2.95
C LYS A 157 13.98 -5.75 1.63
N LEU A 158 13.14 -4.77 1.30
CA LEU A 158 12.42 -4.74 0.04
C LEU A 158 13.39 -4.72 -1.15
N GLN A 159 14.44 -3.92 -1.08
CA GLN A 159 15.42 -3.74 -2.15
C GLN A 159 16.38 -4.91 -2.30
N ASN A 160 16.80 -5.54 -1.20
CA ASN A 160 17.96 -6.43 -1.22
C ASN A 160 17.69 -7.86 -0.71
N HIS A 161 16.68 -8.09 0.13
CA HIS A 161 16.47 -9.41 0.72
C HIS A 161 15.94 -10.43 -0.31
N ASN A 162 16.46 -11.66 -0.27
CA ASN A 162 16.09 -12.71 -1.22
C ASN A 162 14.60 -13.08 -1.17
N GLU A 163 14.02 -13.15 0.03
CA GLU A 163 12.59 -13.44 0.18
C GLU A 163 11.69 -12.33 -0.37
N ALA A 164 12.17 -11.09 -0.46
CA ALA A 164 11.42 -9.97 -1.05
C ALA A 164 11.42 -9.99 -2.60
N LYS A 165 12.25 -10.86 -3.22
CA LYS A 165 12.38 -10.93 -4.68
C LYS A 165 11.05 -11.02 -5.43
N PRO A 166 10.04 -11.82 -5.03
CA PRO A 166 8.77 -11.87 -5.75
C PRO A 166 8.02 -10.54 -5.82
N ILE A 167 8.04 -9.74 -4.73
CA ILE A 167 7.44 -8.41 -4.68
C ILE A 167 8.27 -7.43 -5.52
N ARG A 168 9.59 -7.46 -5.38
CA ARG A 168 10.52 -6.63 -6.13
C ARG A 168 10.40 -6.83 -7.64
N ASP A 169 10.42 -8.08 -8.10
CA ASP A 169 10.26 -8.42 -9.51
C ASP A 169 8.90 -7.95 -10.06
N PHE A 170 7.85 -8.06 -9.24
CA PHE A 170 6.51 -7.60 -9.61
C PHE A 170 6.46 -6.08 -9.73
N LEU A 171 7.05 -5.33 -8.79
CA LEU A 171 7.19 -3.88 -8.86
C LEU A 171 7.94 -3.43 -10.12
N ILE A 172 9.05 -4.10 -10.44
CA ILE A 172 9.85 -3.81 -11.64
C ILE A 172 9.02 -4.05 -12.91
N LYS A 173 8.34 -5.18 -12.97
CA LYS A 173 7.61 -5.61 -14.18
C LYS A 173 6.34 -4.82 -14.44
N GLU A 174 5.56 -4.52 -13.41
CA GLU A 174 4.21 -3.99 -13.54
C GLU A 174 4.11 -2.49 -13.19
N PHE A 175 5.08 -1.95 -12.44
CA PHE A 175 5.02 -0.61 -11.86
C PHE A 175 6.33 0.18 -11.97
N ASP A 176 7.14 -0.08 -13.01
CA ASP A 176 8.37 0.65 -13.36
C ASP A 176 9.42 0.69 -12.24
N GLY A 177 9.41 -0.26 -11.33
CA GLY A 177 10.40 -0.39 -10.26
C GLY A 177 10.31 0.68 -9.17
N VAL A 178 9.10 1.17 -8.86
CA VAL A 178 8.89 2.09 -7.74
C VAL A 178 9.46 1.48 -6.46
N PHE A 179 10.20 2.27 -5.66
CA PHE A 179 11.03 1.89 -4.50
C PHE A 179 12.27 1.01 -4.79
N ILE A 180 12.52 0.60 -6.04
CA ILE A 180 13.59 -0.35 -6.38
C ILE A 180 14.77 0.33 -7.10
N LYS A 181 14.71 1.62 -7.28
CA LYS A 181 15.75 2.41 -7.99
C LYS A 181 16.95 2.68 -7.10
#